data_ef5152660bfe3c08c45df97241fa3126
#
_entry.id   ef5152660bfe3c08c45df97241fa3126
#
_cell.length_a   1.000
_cell.length_b   1.000
_cell.length_c   1.000
_cell.angle_alpha   90.00
_cell.angle_beta   90.00
_cell.angle_gamma   90.00
#
_symmetry.space_group_name_H-M   'P 1'
#
loop_
_entity.id
_entity.type
_entity.pdbx_description
1 polymer ?
#
loop_
_entity_poly.entity_id
_entity_poly.type
_entity_poly.pdbx_seq_one_letter_code
_entity_poly.pdbx_strand_id
1 'polypeptide(L)'
;KIRADYRAKDDLNIKKKTLSSLHSIGITAAHIIPEKGIFKGKSDLVVLNDEMLSVAKDVSELIEFKTTGWSDNGYPNSLLGVIAVIRQTLLDADWYQRSLEIINKYPEENEPLPLNPSLVEIAKFKGNRSPFLFMTREEHAALRSLKISKEFNLNPWLLASGYEYRRLNEIAEHNPFIIFPLEFPNKPKVNDPYVALQFSNEQLKHWDMAPDNIKKVFDAGMRFSFTSGTLKNKLDFRKNLRKIIERGISEDVTLAALTTYPAEAMGLDKTLGKIQPGFMANLVVTDGNYFDPRSRVTSLWLSGKEKYIADRHKTRLAGKWDLIIQKKTLKLEFDVPSRFKKDKDKNQMALANNHLEGKVISNDESFNLIDLKIDGNGIDFKLKGALLEIDATLAFKGEIKKDRIVGRVFDGSMEYEFKAKRTLTGKKVTREKETMSESKVFFPEGAYGLNKDLLSPNAILIDNATIWTCGPKGIVEDW
;
A
#
# COMPACT_ATOMS: atom_id res chain seq x y z
N LYS A 1 16.71 -21.34 -11.87
CA LYS A 1 16.89 -20.79 -10.51
C LYS A 1 17.57 -19.42 -10.57
N ILE A 2 18.59 -19.28 -11.42
CA ILE A 2 19.27 -18.03 -11.72
C ILE A 2 18.70 -17.54 -13.05
N ARG A 3 18.06 -16.35 -13.06
CA ARG A 3 17.38 -15.75 -14.20
C ARG A 3 17.64 -14.25 -14.26
N ALA A 4 18.84 -13.82 -13.91
CA ALA A 4 19.17 -12.39 -13.84
C ALA A 4 19.09 -11.68 -15.20
N ASP A 5 19.17 -12.40 -16.30
CA ASP A 5 18.93 -11.90 -17.66
C ASP A 5 17.44 -11.66 -17.99
N TYR A 6 16.52 -12.29 -17.24
CA TYR A 6 15.07 -12.14 -17.47
C TYR A 6 14.57 -10.75 -17.07
N ARG A 7 13.63 -10.20 -17.82
CA ARG A 7 13.03 -8.89 -17.56
C ARG A 7 11.52 -9.01 -17.31
N ALA A 8 11.05 -8.42 -16.21
CA ALA A 8 9.65 -8.49 -15.81
C ALA A 8 8.67 -7.93 -16.86
N LYS A 9 9.10 -6.94 -17.65
CA LYS A 9 8.25 -6.31 -18.65
C LYS A 9 7.97 -7.20 -19.85
N ASP A 10 8.85 -8.12 -20.20
CA ASP A 10 8.72 -8.91 -21.42
C ASP A 10 7.47 -9.82 -21.38
N ASP A 11 7.07 -10.28 -20.20
CA ASP A 11 5.86 -11.07 -19.97
C ASP A 11 4.74 -10.29 -19.26
N LEU A 12 4.83 -8.93 -19.23
CA LEU A 12 3.87 -8.12 -18.51
C LEU A 12 2.47 -8.20 -19.13
N ASN A 13 1.54 -8.78 -18.38
CA ASN A 13 0.13 -8.84 -18.73
C ASN A 13 -0.74 -8.45 -17.52
N ILE A 14 -1.15 -7.20 -17.47
CA ILE A 14 -2.02 -6.70 -16.40
C ILE A 14 -3.48 -6.82 -16.81
N LYS A 15 -4.25 -7.62 -16.06
CA LYS A 15 -5.68 -7.75 -16.27
C LYS A 15 -6.37 -6.38 -16.17
N LYS A 16 -7.30 -6.07 -17.08
CA LYS A 16 -8.05 -4.80 -17.10
C LYS A 16 -8.67 -4.44 -15.75
N LYS A 17 -9.20 -5.43 -15.01
CA LYS A 17 -9.76 -5.23 -13.66
C LYS A 17 -8.71 -4.73 -12.66
N THR A 18 -7.51 -5.31 -12.67
CA THR A 18 -6.40 -4.91 -11.82
C THR A 18 -5.94 -3.50 -12.16
N LEU A 19 -5.75 -3.20 -13.45
CA LEU A 19 -5.39 -1.87 -13.94
C LEU A 19 -6.42 -0.81 -13.52
N SER A 20 -7.71 -1.11 -13.70
CA SER A 20 -8.80 -0.22 -13.27
C SER A 20 -8.79 0.03 -11.76
N SER A 21 -8.49 -1.01 -10.96
CA SER A 21 -8.37 -0.88 -9.51
C SER A 21 -7.17 -0.02 -9.10
N LEU A 22 -6.02 -0.15 -9.77
CA LEU A 22 -4.84 0.69 -9.55
C LEU A 22 -5.12 2.15 -9.90
N HIS A 23 -5.76 2.41 -11.04
CA HIS A 23 -6.16 3.75 -11.43
C HIS A 23 -7.11 4.39 -10.43
N SER A 24 -8.10 3.63 -9.90
CA SER A 24 -9.08 4.16 -8.93
C SER A 24 -8.46 4.59 -7.60
N ILE A 25 -7.29 4.09 -7.25
CA ILE A 25 -6.53 4.50 -6.07
C ILE A 25 -5.42 5.51 -6.38
N GLY A 26 -5.27 5.94 -7.64
CA GLY A 26 -4.34 6.98 -8.03
C GLY A 26 -2.92 6.51 -8.39
N ILE A 27 -2.74 5.25 -8.74
CA ILE A 27 -1.42 4.76 -9.21
C ILE A 27 -1.27 5.06 -10.69
N THR A 28 -0.29 5.89 -11.04
CA THR A 28 0.02 6.30 -12.43
C THR A 28 1.19 5.51 -13.02
N ALA A 29 2.13 5.11 -12.19
CA ALA A 29 3.29 4.29 -12.57
C ALA A 29 3.51 3.17 -11.55
N ALA A 30 4.08 2.07 -11.98
CA ALA A 30 4.36 0.92 -11.13
C ALA A 30 5.75 0.35 -11.39
N HIS A 31 6.48 0.07 -10.32
CA HIS A 31 7.68 -0.74 -10.34
C HIS A 31 7.25 -2.21 -10.43
N ILE A 32 7.48 -2.82 -11.58
CA ILE A 32 7.12 -4.20 -11.88
C ILE A 32 8.31 -5.11 -11.62
N ILE A 33 8.05 -6.25 -10.98
CA ILE A 33 9.07 -7.18 -10.52
C ILE A 33 8.79 -8.60 -11.03
N PRO A 34 9.82 -9.38 -11.35
CA PRO A 34 9.65 -10.78 -11.75
C PRO A 34 9.33 -11.69 -10.55
N GLU A 35 8.69 -12.85 -10.79
CA GLU A 35 8.17 -13.72 -9.73
C GLU A 35 9.00 -14.99 -9.47
N LYS A 36 9.72 -15.51 -10.47
CA LYS A 36 10.30 -16.86 -10.43
C LYS A 36 11.82 -16.85 -10.29
N GLY A 37 12.35 -17.71 -9.45
CA GLY A 37 13.79 -17.91 -9.27
C GLY A 37 14.29 -17.51 -7.88
N ILE A 38 15.59 -17.68 -7.65
CA ILE A 38 16.37 -17.13 -6.53
C ILE A 38 16.89 -15.75 -6.95
N PHE A 39 17.69 -15.69 -8.02
CA PHE A 39 17.84 -14.49 -8.81
C PHE A 39 16.67 -14.49 -9.81
N LYS A 40 15.77 -13.57 -9.67
CA LYS A 40 14.51 -13.57 -10.41
C LYS A 40 14.58 -12.82 -11.72
N GLY A 41 15.50 -11.88 -11.82
CA GLY A 41 15.68 -11.00 -12.96
C GLY A 41 15.44 -9.55 -12.65
N LYS A 42 15.39 -8.77 -13.72
CA LYS A 42 15.38 -7.31 -13.72
C LYS A 42 13.96 -6.76 -13.63
N SER A 43 13.83 -5.69 -12.86
CA SER A 43 12.59 -4.93 -12.73
C SER A 43 12.60 -3.68 -13.59
N ASP A 44 11.42 -3.22 -13.97
CA ASP A 44 11.23 -1.98 -14.73
C ASP A 44 10.22 -1.07 -14.02
N LEU A 45 10.32 0.25 -14.23
CA LEU A 45 9.26 1.20 -13.91
C LEU A 45 8.44 1.47 -15.16
N VAL A 46 7.13 1.22 -15.10
CA VAL A 46 6.20 1.44 -16.22
C VAL A 46 5.11 2.43 -15.84
N VAL A 47 4.72 3.29 -16.79
CA VAL A 47 3.48 4.05 -16.68
C VAL A 47 2.32 3.13 -16.98
N LEU A 48 1.25 3.21 -16.19
CA LEU A 48 0.06 2.36 -16.32
C LEU A 48 -0.92 2.92 -17.37
N ASN A 49 -0.39 3.32 -18.53
CA ASN A 49 -1.17 3.67 -19.70
C ASN A 49 -1.48 2.41 -20.55
N ASP A 50 -2.15 2.55 -21.67
CA ASP A 50 -2.53 1.41 -22.52
C ASP A 50 -1.30 0.72 -23.15
N GLU A 51 -0.20 1.45 -23.33
CA GLU A 51 1.06 0.96 -23.92
C GLU A 51 2.03 0.39 -22.88
N MET A 52 1.75 0.58 -21.59
CA MET A 52 2.66 0.22 -20.47
C MET A 52 4.08 0.76 -20.73
N LEU A 53 4.19 2.07 -20.96
CA LEU A 53 5.44 2.71 -21.33
C LEU A 53 6.50 2.55 -20.24
N SER A 54 7.67 1.97 -20.57
CA SER A 54 8.81 1.93 -19.67
C SER A 54 9.43 3.31 -19.52
N VAL A 55 9.47 3.80 -18.29
CA VAL A 55 10.13 5.03 -17.88
C VAL A 55 11.58 4.77 -17.50
N ALA A 56 11.81 3.68 -16.77
CA ALA A 56 13.14 3.19 -16.45
C ALA A 56 13.19 1.66 -16.62
N LYS A 57 14.29 1.21 -17.19
CA LYS A 57 14.59 -0.20 -17.39
C LYS A 57 15.69 -0.62 -16.42
N ASP A 58 15.71 -1.91 -16.04
CA ASP A 58 16.75 -2.49 -15.22
C ASP A 58 16.93 -1.72 -13.88
N VAL A 59 15.79 -1.40 -13.21
CA VAL A 59 15.78 -0.60 -11.97
C VAL A 59 16.43 -1.35 -10.82
N SER A 60 16.13 -2.65 -10.67
CA SER A 60 16.74 -3.51 -9.67
C SER A 60 16.82 -4.95 -10.13
N GLU A 61 17.82 -5.69 -9.66
CA GLU A 61 17.86 -7.15 -9.73
C GLU A 61 17.18 -7.73 -8.49
N LEU A 62 16.34 -8.75 -8.67
CA LEU A 62 15.59 -9.34 -7.56
C LEU A 62 16.21 -10.63 -7.03
N ILE A 63 16.30 -10.70 -5.70
CA ILE A 63 16.77 -11.88 -4.97
C ILE A 63 15.72 -12.32 -3.94
N GLU A 64 15.42 -13.61 -3.89
CA GLU A 64 14.58 -14.21 -2.84
C GLU A 64 15.21 -15.45 -2.25
N PHE A 65 15.16 -15.60 -0.91
CA PHE A 65 15.57 -16.81 -0.20
C PHE A 65 14.51 -17.92 -0.34
N LYS A 66 14.32 -18.39 -1.59
CA LYS A 66 13.30 -19.38 -1.92
C LYS A 66 13.91 -20.74 -2.15
N THR A 67 13.52 -21.73 -1.33
CA THR A 67 13.87 -23.13 -1.54
C THR A 67 13.05 -23.75 -2.66
N THR A 68 13.58 -24.77 -3.34
CA THR A 68 12.77 -25.72 -4.09
C THR A 68 12.00 -26.59 -3.09
N GLY A 69 10.71 -26.88 -3.34
CA GLY A 69 9.94 -27.76 -2.45
C GLY A 69 10.54 -29.15 -2.32
N TRP A 70 10.18 -29.87 -1.27
CA TRP A 70 10.60 -31.26 -1.04
C TRP A 70 10.18 -32.23 -2.16
N SER A 71 9.15 -31.87 -2.94
CA SER A 71 8.67 -32.62 -4.10
C SER A 71 9.56 -32.48 -5.35
N ASP A 72 10.33 -31.41 -5.42
CA ASP A 72 11.24 -31.16 -6.54
C ASP A 72 12.63 -31.61 -6.11
N ASN A 73 13.07 -32.80 -6.42
CA ASN A 73 14.41 -33.36 -6.14
C ASN A 73 15.59 -32.44 -6.53
N GLY A 74 15.35 -31.13 -6.51
CA GLY A 74 16.26 -30.07 -6.95
C GLY A 74 16.91 -29.31 -5.80
N TYR A 75 18.22 -29.10 -5.91
CA TYR A 75 18.97 -28.16 -5.07
C TYR A 75 18.67 -26.71 -5.49
N PRO A 76 18.51 -25.74 -4.52
CA PRO A 76 18.62 -25.89 -3.06
C PRO A 76 17.26 -26.21 -2.41
N ASN A 77 17.26 -27.15 -1.48
CA ASN A 77 16.06 -27.55 -0.70
C ASN A 77 16.07 -27.01 0.74
N SER A 78 17.11 -26.28 1.13
CA SER A 78 17.24 -25.66 2.45
C SER A 78 17.68 -24.20 2.35
N LEU A 79 17.42 -23.44 3.40
CA LEU A 79 17.86 -22.04 3.48
C LEU A 79 19.38 -21.89 3.37
N LEU A 80 20.13 -22.79 3.99
CA LEU A 80 21.58 -22.83 3.88
C LEU A 80 22.04 -23.01 2.43
N GLY A 81 21.39 -23.95 1.72
CA GLY A 81 21.65 -24.17 0.30
C GLY A 81 21.31 -22.94 -0.57
N VAL A 82 20.21 -22.23 -0.27
CA VAL A 82 19.86 -20.99 -0.99
C VAL A 82 20.92 -19.91 -0.76
N ILE A 83 21.38 -19.73 0.49
CA ILE A 83 22.46 -18.78 0.82
C ILE A 83 23.74 -19.13 0.09
N ALA A 84 24.09 -20.42 0.03
CA ALA A 84 25.25 -20.89 -0.72
C ALA A 84 25.14 -20.59 -2.23
N VAL A 85 23.96 -20.85 -2.83
CA VAL A 85 23.70 -20.52 -4.25
C VAL A 85 23.83 -19.01 -4.50
N ILE A 86 23.27 -18.16 -3.63
CA ILE A 86 23.38 -16.70 -3.80
C ILE A 86 24.84 -16.27 -3.78
N ARG A 87 25.63 -16.71 -2.78
CA ARG A 87 27.05 -16.37 -2.67
C ARG A 87 27.86 -16.90 -3.85
N GLN A 88 27.64 -18.16 -4.22
CA GLN A 88 28.34 -18.76 -5.35
C GLN A 88 28.05 -17.99 -6.65
N THR A 89 26.78 -17.64 -6.90
CA THR A 89 26.40 -16.88 -8.10
C THR A 89 27.06 -15.50 -8.14
N LEU A 90 27.16 -14.81 -7.00
CA LEU A 90 27.84 -13.51 -6.91
C LEU A 90 29.35 -13.63 -7.13
N LEU A 91 29.98 -14.69 -6.60
CA LEU A 91 31.40 -15.00 -6.86
C LEU A 91 31.65 -15.39 -8.32
N ASP A 92 30.77 -16.21 -8.88
CA ASP A 92 30.84 -16.62 -10.29
C ASP A 92 30.72 -15.41 -11.22
N ALA A 93 29.85 -14.44 -10.89
CA ALA A 93 29.72 -13.20 -11.66
C ALA A 93 31.00 -12.37 -11.64
N ASP A 94 31.66 -12.26 -10.48
CA ASP A 94 32.94 -11.55 -10.34
C ASP A 94 34.05 -12.27 -11.11
N TRP A 95 34.09 -13.60 -11.03
CA TRP A 95 35.03 -14.40 -11.78
C TRP A 95 34.80 -14.27 -13.29
N TYR A 96 33.56 -14.39 -13.73
CA TYR A 96 33.17 -14.32 -15.13
C TYR A 96 33.59 -12.98 -15.74
N GLN A 97 33.28 -11.86 -15.06
CA GLN A 97 33.66 -10.52 -15.48
C GLN A 97 35.18 -10.38 -15.65
N ARG A 98 35.96 -10.80 -14.65
CA ARG A 98 37.44 -10.76 -14.72
C ARG A 98 37.97 -11.60 -15.84
N SER A 99 37.39 -12.79 -16.04
CA SER A 99 37.81 -13.66 -17.12
C SER A 99 37.56 -13.10 -18.50
N LEU A 100 36.39 -12.45 -18.69
CA LEU A 100 36.10 -11.71 -19.94
C LEU A 100 37.06 -10.57 -20.19
N GLU A 101 37.45 -9.84 -19.17
CA GLU A 101 38.46 -8.76 -19.28
C GLU A 101 39.83 -9.29 -19.74
N ILE A 102 40.25 -10.43 -19.20
CA ILE A 102 41.51 -11.08 -19.58
C ILE A 102 41.44 -11.59 -21.03
N ILE A 103 40.35 -12.28 -21.41
CA ILE A 103 40.18 -12.84 -22.76
C ILE A 103 40.15 -11.69 -23.79
N ASN A 104 39.43 -10.60 -23.49
CA ASN A 104 39.34 -9.43 -24.39
C ASN A 104 40.70 -8.75 -24.56
N LYS A 105 41.56 -8.80 -23.53
CA LYS A 105 42.90 -8.21 -23.58
C LYS A 105 43.92 -9.13 -24.32
N TYR A 106 43.76 -10.45 -24.22
CA TYR A 106 44.66 -11.44 -24.79
C TYR A 106 43.86 -12.54 -25.54
N PRO A 107 43.19 -12.21 -26.64
CA PRO A 107 42.26 -13.11 -27.34
C PRO A 107 42.97 -14.32 -28.00
N GLU A 108 44.23 -14.16 -28.41
CA GLU A 108 45.03 -15.23 -29.03
C GLU A 108 45.51 -16.28 -28.02
N GLU A 109 45.56 -15.94 -26.73
CA GLU A 109 46.13 -16.76 -25.68
C GLU A 109 45.05 -17.49 -24.85
N ASN A 110 43.78 -17.17 -25.06
CA ASN A 110 42.71 -17.67 -24.21
C ASN A 110 41.56 -18.23 -25.04
N GLU A 111 40.98 -19.34 -24.57
CA GLU A 111 39.74 -19.87 -25.14
C GLU A 111 38.50 -18.98 -24.75
N PRO A 112 37.56 -18.77 -25.68
CA PRO A 112 36.35 -18.02 -25.38
C PRO A 112 35.54 -18.70 -24.27
N LEU A 113 35.05 -17.94 -23.33
CA LEU A 113 34.09 -18.44 -22.31
C LEU A 113 32.73 -18.71 -22.92
N PRO A 114 32.04 -19.78 -22.51
CA PRO A 114 30.65 -19.98 -22.81
C PRO A 114 29.81 -18.77 -22.33
N LEU A 115 28.93 -18.26 -23.19
CA LEU A 115 28.07 -17.14 -22.87
C LEU A 115 27.12 -17.47 -21.70
N ASN A 116 27.21 -16.71 -20.63
CA ASN A 116 26.29 -16.78 -19.49
C ASN A 116 25.60 -15.43 -19.25
N PRO A 117 24.44 -15.17 -19.88
CA PRO A 117 23.76 -13.87 -19.78
C PRO A 117 23.42 -13.46 -18.35
N SER A 118 23.03 -14.40 -17.50
CA SER A 118 22.71 -14.09 -16.09
C SER A 118 23.92 -13.58 -15.31
N LEU A 119 25.13 -14.17 -15.48
CA LEU A 119 26.34 -13.70 -14.81
C LEU A 119 26.78 -12.33 -15.32
N VAL A 120 26.63 -12.08 -16.64
CA VAL A 120 26.89 -10.75 -17.23
C VAL A 120 26.03 -9.69 -16.59
N GLU A 121 24.73 -9.93 -16.48
CA GLU A 121 23.79 -8.95 -15.89
C GLU A 121 24.08 -8.73 -14.40
N ILE A 122 24.35 -9.78 -13.62
CA ILE A 122 24.71 -9.63 -12.20
C ILE A 122 25.98 -8.78 -12.05
N ALA A 123 27.03 -9.07 -12.83
CA ALA A 123 28.27 -8.31 -12.81
C ALA A 123 28.01 -6.83 -13.15
N LYS A 124 27.20 -6.55 -14.17
CA LYS A 124 26.79 -5.19 -14.55
C LYS A 124 26.06 -4.47 -13.43
N PHE A 125 25.09 -5.10 -12.76
CA PHE A 125 24.39 -4.51 -11.61
C PHE A 125 25.33 -4.18 -10.47
N LYS A 126 26.26 -5.08 -10.15
CA LYS A 126 27.31 -4.84 -9.14
C LYS A 126 28.22 -3.69 -9.54
N GLY A 127 28.73 -3.67 -10.76
CA GLY A 127 29.64 -2.63 -11.27
C GLY A 127 29.02 -1.24 -11.25
N ASN A 128 27.76 -1.14 -11.63
CA ASN A 128 27.00 0.11 -11.63
C ASN A 128 26.45 0.50 -10.24
N ARG A 129 26.65 -0.32 -9.21
CA ARG A 129 26.00 -0.19 -7.89
C ARG A 129 24.49 -0.04 -7.98
N SER A 130 23.89 -0.65 -8.98
CA SER A 130 22.44 -0.72 -9.15
C SER A 130 21.79 -1.46 -8.00
N PRO A 131 20.53 -1.19 -7.66
CA PRO A 131 19.86 -1.83 -6.52
C PRO A 131 19.69 -3.35 -6.69
N PHE A 132 19.91 -4.08 -5.60
CA PHE A 132 19.48 -5.46 -5.43
C PHE A 132 18.29 -5.50 -4.48
N LEU A 133 17.10 -5.80 -5.00
CA LEU A 133 15.87 -5.88 -4.22
C LEU A 133 15.71 -7.28 -3.63
N PHE A 134 15.86 -7.38 -2.31
CA PHE A 134 15.63 -8.61 -1.58
C PHE A 134 14.18 -8.74 -1.13
N MET A 135 13.53 -9.83 -1.49
CA MET A 135 12.20 -10.16 -1.01
C MET A 135 12.31 -10.81 0.38
N THR A 136 11.97 -10.06 1.41
CA THR A 136 12.04 -10.53 2.80
C THR A 136 10.65 -10.93 3.30
N ARG A 137 10.58 -12.04 4.07
CA ARG A 137 9.32 -12.55 4.64
C ARG A 137 9.30 -12.49 6.17
N GLU A 138 10.45 -12.19 6.75
CA GLU A 138 10.69 -12.07 8.18
C GLU A 138 11.89 -11.16 8.44
N GLU A 139 12.06 -10.67 9.65
CA GLU A 139 13.16 -9.79 10.05
C GLU A 139 14.54 -10.42 9.87
N HIS A 140 14.66 -11.73 10.09
CA HIS A 140 15.93 -12.43 9.89
C HIS A 140 16.32 -12.53 8.40
N ALA A 141 15.34 -12.58 7.49
CA ALA A 141 15.64 -12.54 6.07
C ALA A 141 16.20 -11.15 5.67
N ALA A 142 15.69 -10.07 6.28
CA ALA A 142 16.26 -8.74 6.10
C ALA A 142 17.72 -8.68 6.57
N LEU A 143 18.03 -9.19 7.77
CA LEU A 143 19.41 -9.22 8.29
C LEU A 143 20.35 -10.06 7.42
N ARG A 144 19.90 -11.22 6.90
CA ARG A 144 20.66 -12.05 5.97
C ARG A 144 20.96 -11.31 4.66
N SER A 145 19.95 -10.61 4.13
CA SER A 145 20.11 -9.78 2.92
C SER A 145 21.17 -8.71 3.11
N LEU A 146 21.10 -7.99 4.23
CA LEU A 146 22.05 -6.92 4.56
C LEU A 146 23.47 -7.47 4.79
N LYS A 147 23.60 -8.64 5.45
CA LYS A 147 24.90 -9.29 5.62
C LYS A 147 25.52 -9.67 4.28
N ILE A 148 24.76 -10.28 3.36
CA ILE A 148 25.22 -10.61 2.01
C ILE A 148 25.54 -9.33 1.24
N SER A 149 24.71 -8.31 1.33
CA SER A 149 24.94 -7.03 0.66
C SER A 149 26.25 -6.37 1.11
N LYS A 150 26.55 -6.43 2.41
CA LYS A 150 27.83 -5.95 2.95
C LYS A 150 29.02 -6.79 2.46
N GLU A 151 28.89 -8.12 2.44
CA GLU A 151 29.91 -9.05 1.98
C GLU A 151 30.32 -8.82 0.52
N PHE A 152 29.34 -8.52 -0.35
CA PHE A 152 29.54 -8.33 -1.79
C PHE A 152 29.46 -6.88 -2.26
N ASN A 153 29.42 -5.90 -1.35
CA ASN A 153 29.31 -4.49 -1.63
C ASN A 153 28.11 -4.14 -2.55
N LEU A 154 26.95 -4.77 -2.29
CA LEU A 154 25.70 -4.52 -3.04
C LEU A 154 24.97 -3.30 -2.48
N ASN A 155 24.11 -2.68 -3.29
CA ASN A 155 23.17 -1.65 -2.89
C ASN A 155 21.84 -2.33 -2.52
N PRO A 156 21.52 -2.57 -1.23
CA PRO A 156 20.36 -3.35 -0.84
C PRO A 156 19.09 -2.51 -0.82
N TRP A 157 18.05 -3.01 -1.50
CA TRP A 157 16.66 -2.64 -1.26
C TRP A 157 15.95 -3.82 -0.59
N LEU A 158 15.00 -3.53 0.28
CA LEU A 158 14.23 -4.56 0.97
C LEU A 158 12.75 -4.43 0.64
N LEU A 159 12.11 -5.51 0.16
CA LEU A 159 10.67 -5.64 0.22
C LEU A 159 10.32 -6.10 1.64
N ALA A 160 9.76 -5.20 2.43
CA ALA A 160 9.54 -5.38 3.86
C ALA A 160 8.63 -6.56 4.20
N SER A 161 8.90 -7.19 5.32
CA SER A 161 8.11 -8.27 5.91
C SER A 161 6.98 -7.78 6.82
N GLY A 162 7.10 -6.55 7.34
CA GLY A 162 6.23 -5.97 8.38
C GLY A 162 6.75 -6.20 9.80
N TYR A 163 7.89 -6.90 9.97
CA TYR A 163 8.51 -7.24 11.25
C TYR A 163 9.81 -6.48 11.52
N GLU A 164 10.17 -5.48 10.72
CA GLU A 164 11.44 -4.74 10.82
C GLU A 164 11.59 -4.05 12.17
N TYR A 165 10.49 -3.67 12.84
CA TYR A 165 10.49 -3.09 14.17
C TYR A 165 11.17 -3.96 15.24
N ARG A 166 11.29 -5.28 15.01
CA ARG A 166 11.91 -6.23 15.92
C ARG A 166 13.44 -6.10 15.95
N ARG A 167 14.02 -5.78 14.78
CA ARG A 167 15.48 -5.70 14.59
C ARG A 167 15.86 -4.35 13.95
N LEU A 168 15.18 -3.28 14.39
CA LEU A 168 15.26 -1.97 13.77
C LEU A 168 16.68 -1.40 13.74
N ASN A 169 17.41 -1.51 14.86
CA ASN A 169 18.75 -0.93 14.98
C ASN A 169 19.72 -1.58 13.99
N GLU A 170 19.70 -2.92 13.91
CA GLU A 170 20.58 -3.67 13.03
C GLU A 170 20.26 -3.41 11.54
N ILE A 171 18.99 -3.22 11.22
CA ILE A 171 18.59 -2.85 9.85
C ILE A 171 19.03 -1.43 9.54
N ALA A 172 18.85 -0.49 10.48
CA ALA A 172 19.20 0.92 10.31
C ALA A 172 20.71 1.16 10.11
N GLU A 173 21.58 0.33 10.69
CA GLU A 173 23.03 0.39 10.48
C GLU A 173 23.44 0.30 8.99
N HIS A 174 22.62 -0.36 8.18
CA HIS A 174 22.85 -0.52 6.74
C HIS A 174 22.11 0.50 5.88
N ASN A 175 21.17 1.24 6.45
CA ASN A 175 20.33 2.26 5.81
C ASN A 175 19.76 1.84 4.43
N PRO A 176 19.09 0.68 4.31
CA PRO A 176 18.55 0.22 3.05
C PRO A 176 17.33 1.07 2.64
N PHE A 177 17.04 1.12 1.33
CA PHE A 177 15.73 1.59 0.88
C PHE A 177 14.67 0.49 1.10
N ILE A 178 13.55 0.82 1.73
CA ILE A 178 12.55 -0.18 2.13
C ILE A 178 11.24 0.02 1.37
N ILE A 179 10.68 -1.04 0.79
CA ILE A 179 9.38 -1.03 0.11
C ILE A 179 8.37 -1.75 0.99
N PHE A 180 7.42 -1.02 1.57
CA PHE A 180 6.43 -1.58 2.48
C PHE A 180 5.20 -2.10 1.75
N PRO A 181 4.84 -3.38 1.90
CA PRO A 181 3.50 -3.84 1.63
C PRO A 181 2.53 -3.16 2.60
N LEU A 182 1.50 -2.48 2.07
CA LEU A 182 0.46 -1.88 2.92
C LEU A 182 -0.60 -2.91 3.28
N GLU A 183 -0.16 -4.06 3.79
CA GLU A 183 -1.01 -5.12 4.29
C GLU A 183 -0.74 -5.33 5.78
N PHE A 184 -1.77 -5.21 6.60
CA PHE A 184 -1.67 -5.36 8.04
C PHE A 184 -2.46 -6.57 8.51
N PRO A 185 -2.07 -7.23 9.62
CA PRO A 185 -2.81 -8.32 10.21
C PRO A 185 -4.26 -7.91 10.49
N ASN A 186 -5.18 -8.83 10.26
CA ASN A 186 -6.59 -8.63 10.60
C ASN A 186 -6.76 -8.56 12.10
N LYS A 187 -7.78 -7.79 12.55
CA LYS A 187 -8.14 -7.72 13.97
C LYS A 187 -8.43 -9.12 14.50
N PRO A 188 -7.74 -9.59 15.56
CA PRO A 188 -8.01 -10.87 16.17
C PRO A 188 -9.43 -10.93 16.72
N LYS A 189 -10.09 -12.09 16.55
CA LYS A 189 -11.45 -12.31 17.06
C LYS A 189 -11.36 -12.80 18.51
N VAL A 190 -11.14 -11.89 19.45
CA VAL A 190 -10.94 -12.20 20.87
C VAL A 190 -12.19 -11.98 21.73
N ASN A 191 -13.36 -11.83 21.11
CA ASN A 191 -14.63 -11.63 21.83
C ASN A 191 -15.09 -12.91 22.55
N ASP A 192 -14.70 -14.08 22.05
CA ASP A 192 -14.93 -15.37 22.67
C ASP A 192 -13.66 -15.79 23.41
N PRO A 193 -13.70 -16.10 24.73
CA PRO A 193 -12.54 -16.49 25.51
C PRO A 193 -11.82 -17.73 24.96
N TYR A 194 -12.55 -18.71 24.43
CA TYR A 194 -11.96 -19.93 23.85
C TYR A 194 -11.25 -19.64 22.52
N VAL A 195 -11.78 -18.73 21.71
CA VAL A 195 -11.13 -18.29 20.47
C VAL A 195 -9.93 -17.42 20.79
N ALA A 196 -9.99 -16.60 21.85
CA ALA A 196 -8.88 -15.77 22.29
C ALA A 196 -7.64 -16.59 22.66
N LEU A 197 -7.82 -17.79 23.27
CA LEU A 197 -6.72 -18.70 23.60
C LEU A 197 -5.97 -19.27 22.40
N GLN A 198 -6.53 -19.16 21.18
CA GLN A 198 -5.87 -19.61 19.95
C GLN A 198 -4.82 -18.61 19.42
N PHE A 199 -4.81 -17.40 19.96
CA PHE A 199 -3.83 -16.38 19.56
C PHE A 199 -2.66 -16.35 20.55
N SER A 200 -1.44 -16.45 20.02
CA SER A 200 -0.25 -16.25 20.83
C SER A 200 -0.07 -14.75 21.16
N ASN A 201 0.63 -14.46 22.27
CA ASN A 201 0.99 -13.10 22.63
C ASN A 201 1.79 -12.40 21.52
N GLU A 202 2.61 -13.15 20.80
CA GLU A 202 3.37 -12.65 19.65
C GLU A 202 2.45 -12.19 18.52
N GLN A 203 1.43 -12.97 18.17
CA GLN A 203 0.44 -12.62 17.15
C GLN A 203 -0.35 -11.36 17.52
N LEU A 204 -0.79 -11.26 18.79
CA LEU A 204 -1.50 -10.08 19.30
C LEU A 204 -0.61 -8.85 19.26
N LYS A 205 0.64 -9.00 19.72
CA LYS A 205 1.64 -7.93 19.70
C LYS A 205 1.97 -7.47 18.28
N HIS A 206 2.15 -8.41 17.36
CA HIS A 206 2.38 -8.07 15.96
C HIS A 206 1.19 -7.35 15.35
N TRP A 207 -0.04 -7.79 15.61
CA TRP A 207 -1.24 -7.09 15.15
C TRP A 207 -1.29 -5.64 15.62
N ASP A 208 -0.92 -5.37 16.86
CA ASP A 208 -0.90 -4.04 17.45
C ASP A 208 0.24 -3.18 16.88
N MET A 209 1.45 -3.74 16.76
CA MET A 209 2.66 -3.01 16.38
C MET A 209 2.91 -2.91 14.87
N ALA A 210 2.34 -3.80 14.05
CA ALA A 210 2.60 -3.80 12.61
C ALA A 210 2.33 -2.46 11.90
N PRO A 211 1.27 -1.70 12.24
CA PRO A 211 1.06 -0.38 11.67
C PRO A 211 2.11 0.66 12.08
N ASP A 212 2.75 0.49 13.25
CA ASP A 212 3.76 1.41 13.77
C ASP A 212 5.15 1.16 13.15
N ASN A 213 5.34 0.00 12.52
CA ASN A 213 6.62 -0.40 11.93
C ASN A 213 7.17 0.67 10.99
N ILE A 214 6.31 1.24 10.15
CA ILE A 214 6.69 2.27 9.18
C ILE A 214 7.17 3.55 9.89
N LYS A 215 6.47 3.96 10.95
CA LYS A 215 6.86 5.12 11.76
C LYS A 215 8.22 4.89 12.42
N LYS A 216 8.45 3.71 12.98
CA LYS A 216 9.73 3.35 13.59
C LYS A 216 10.88 3.36 12.59
N VAL A 217 10.67 2.84 11.38
CA VAL A 217 11.65 2.88 10.29
C VAL A 217 11.94 4.32 9.85
N PHE A 218 10.91 5.16 9.76
CA PHE A 218 11.08 6.58 9.47
C PHE A 218 11.89 7.31 10.55
N ASP A 219 11.55 7.09 11.83
CA ASP A 219 12.25 7.70 12.97
C ASP A 219 13.70 7.25 13.08
N ALA A 220 14.02 6.04 12.57
CA ALA A 220 15.39 5.56 12.45
C ALA A 220 16.15 6.15 11.24
N GLY A 221 15.55 7.11 10.51
CA GLY A 221 16.18 7.84 9.41
C GLY A 221 16.16 7.14 8.06
N MET A 222 15.55 5.96 7.95
CA MET A 222 15.51 5.21 6.70
C MET A 222 14.44 5.73 5.74
N ARG A 223 14.74 5.70 4.44
CA ARG A 223 13.79 6.06 3.39
C ARG A 223 13.02 4.84 2.89
N PHE A 224 11.78 5.08 2.48
CA PHE A 224 10.89 4.00 2.08
C PHE A 224 9.88 4.43 1.01
N SER A 225 9.25 3.44 0.42
CA SER A 225 8.07 3.58 -0.44
C SER A 225 7.01 2.52 -0.10
N PHE A 226 5.90 2.54 -0.82
CA PHE A 226 4.80 1.61 -0.59
C PHE A 226 4.51 0.76 -1.82
N THR A 227 4.05 -0.48 -1.58
CA THR A 227 3.52 -1.32 -2.64
C THR A 227 2.10 -1.78 -2.34
N SER A 228 1.27 -1.81 -3.39
CA SER A 228 -0.04 -2.45 -3.39
C SER A 228 0.02 -3.91 -3.88
N GLY A 229 1.21 -4.41 -4.22
CA GLY A 229 1.40 -5.71 -4.89
C GLY A 229 0.76 -6.87 -4.12
N THR A 230 0.96 -6.92 -2.81
CA THR A 230 0.45 -7.98 -1.92
C THR A 230 -1.02 -7.87 -1.57
N LEU A 231 -1.64 -6.69 -1.72
CA LEU A 231 -3.02 -6.47 -1.35
C LEU A 231 -3.98 -7.28 -2.23
N LYS A 232 -4.82 -8.11 -1.61
CA LYS A 232 -5.92 -8.83 -2.29
C LYS A 232 -6.94 -7.86 -2.89
N ASN A 233 -7.31 -6.83 -2.12
CA ASN A 233 -8.17 -5.75 -2.58
C ASN A 233 -7.35 -4.45 -2.66
N LYS A 234 -7.08 -3.95 -3.87
CA LYS A 234 -6.29 -2.73 -4.08
C LYS A 234 -6.94 -1.48 -3.47
N LEU A 235 -8.26 -1.48 -3.25
CA LEU A 235 -8.97 -0.36 -2.61
C LEU A 235 -8.60 -0.18 -1.13
N ASP A 236 -8.07 -1.21 -0.47
CA ASP A 236 -7.59 -1.10 0.91
C ASP A 236 -6.30 -0.28 1.02
N PHE A 237 -5.60 -0.02 -0.08
CA PHE A 237 -4.37 0.77 -0.12
C PHE A 237 -4.53 2.14 0.57
N ARG A 238 -5.48 2.96 0.12
CA ARG A 238 -5.73 4.28 0.72
C ARG A 238 -6.23 4.19 2.17
N LYS A 239 -6.99 3.15 2.51
CA LYS A 239 -7.41 2.89 3.90
C LYS A 239 -6.20 2.63 4.79
N ASN A 240 -5.24 1.84 4.32
CA ASN A 240 -4.05 1.48 5.07
C ASN A 240 -3.04 2.64 5.15
N LEU A 241 -2.98 3.52 4.13
CA LEU A 241 -2.25 4.80 4.25
C LEU A 241 -2.81 5.68 5.37
N ARG A 242 -4.13 5.78 5.50
CA ARG A 242 -4.75 6.53 6.61
C ARG A 242 -4.40 5.92 7.96
N LYS A 243 -4.35 4.60 8.04
CA LYS A 243 -3.98 3.91 9.29
C LYS A 243 -2.58 4.30 9.75
N ILE A 244 -1.59 4.36 8.85
CA ILE A 244 -0.23 4.77 9.24
C ILE A 244 -0.14 6.25 9.58
N ILE A 245 -0.97 7.10 8.96
CA ILE A 245 -1.07 8.52 9.32
C ILE A 245 -1.66 8.67 10.74
N GLU A 246 -2.70 7.92 11.07
CA GLU A 246 -3.28 7.87 12.41
C GLU A 246 -2.24 7.39 13.44
N ARG A 247 -1.32 6.52 13.06
CA ARG A 247 -0.19 6.00 13.87
C ARG A 247 1.04 6.92 13.89
N GLY A 248 0.95 8.14 13.37
CA GLY A 248 1.93 9.21 13.58
C GLY A 248 2.88 9.52 12.43
N ILE A 249 2.72 8.93 11.26
CA ILE A 249 3.38 9.41 10.03
C ILE A 249 2.61 10.63 9.51
N SER A 250 3.31 11.70 9.12
CA SER A 250 2.65 12.87 8.53
C SER A 250 2.13 12.57 7.11
N GLU A 251 1.11 13.33 6.67
CA GLU A 251 0.61 13.27 5.30
C GLU A 251 1.70 13.60 4.28
N ASP A 252 2.57 14.58 4.58
CA ASP A 252 3.67 14.99 3.71
C ASP A 252 4.70 13.87 3.51
N VAL A 253 5.09 13.19 4.58
CA VAL A 253 6.01 12.03 4.52
C VAL A 253 5.35 10.88 3.75
N THR A 254 4.06 10.62 3.99
CA THR A 254 3.29 9.61 3.27
C THR A 254 3.22 9.93 1.77
N LEU A 255 3.01 11.20 1.42
CA LEU A 255 3.01 11.66 0.02
C LEU A 255 4.40 11.52 -0.60
N ALA A 256 5.45 11.91 0.12
CA ALA A 256 6.83 11.76 -0.35
C ALA A 256 7.18 10.29 -0.62
N ALA A 257 6.74 9.36 0.23
CA ALA A 257 6.93 7.92 0.05
C ALA A 257 6.14 7.32 -1.14
N LEU A 258 5.13 8.04 -1.63
CA LEU A 258 4.39 7.71 -2.85
C LEU A 258 4.96 8.37 -4.11
N THR A 259 5.83 9.37 -3.98
CA THR A 259 6.24 10.25 -5.09
C THR A 259 7.75 10.48 -5.13
N THR A 260 8.28 11.35 -4.27
CA THR A 260 9.69 11.80 -4.33
C THR A 260 10.67 10.74 -3.88
N TYR A 261 10.41 10.02 -2.79
CA TYR A 261 11.35 9.01 -2.28
C TYR A 261 11.61 7.86 -3.27
N PRO A 262 10.58 7.22 -3.88
CA PRO A 262 10.83 6.22 -4.90
C PRO A 262 11.46 6.80 -6.17
N ALA A 263 11.14 8.04 -6.57
CA ALA A 263 11.77 8.68 -7.71
C ALA A 263 13.28 8.91 -7.46
N GLU A 264 13.65 9.41 -6.29
CA GLU A 264 15.05 9.58 -5.86
C GLU A 264 15.79 8.23 -5.81
N ALA A 265 15.18 7.21 -5.20
CA ALA A 265 15.79 5.88 -5.08
C ALA A 265 16.07 5.25 -6.46
N MET A 266 15.22 5.50 -7.45
CA MET A 266 15.37 5.03 -8.83
C MET A 266 16.23 5.95 -9.73
N GLY A 267 16.76 7.05 -9.20
CA GLY A 267 17.51 8.04 -9.99
C GLY A 267 16.65 8.83 -10.97
N LEU A 268 15.34 8.95 -10.70
CA LEU A 268 14.35 9.65 -11.55
C LEU A 268 13.85 10.97 -10.95
N ASP A 269 14.56 11.51 -9.98
CA ASP A 269 14.22 12.72 -9.23
C ASP A 269 14.21 14.01 -10.08
N LYS A 270 14.70 13.94 -11.32
CA LYS A 270 14.66 15.03 -12.33
C LYS A 270 13.52 14.87 -13.33
N THR A 271 12.79 13.75 -13.29
CA THR A 271 11.76 13.44 -14.29
C THR A 271 10.42 13.05 -13.68
N LEU A 272 10.42 12.53 -12.45
CA LEU A 272 9.25 12.05 -11.73
C LEU A 272 9.22 12.52 -10.27
N GLY A 273 8.07 12.35 -9.62
CA GLY A 273 7.90 12.57 -8.19
C GLY A 273 7.52 14.00 -7.79
N LYS A 274 7.57 14.97 -8.72
CA LYS A 274 7.24 16.38 -8.45
C LYS A 274 6.37 16.97 -9.57
N ILE A 275 5.64 18.04 -9.24
CA ILE A 275 4.90 18.84 -10.21
C ILE A 275 5.75 20.07 -10.53
N GLN A 276 6.51 20.00 -11.61
CA GLN A 276 7.46 21.02 -12.02
C GLN A 276 7.58 21.05 -13.56
N PRO A 277 7.88 22.17 -14.21
CA PRO A 277 8.21 22.20 -15.63
C PRO A 277 9.37 21.24 -15.95
N GLY A 278 9.25 20.50 -17.06
CA GLY A 278 10.24 19.49 -17.47
C GLY A 278 10.00 18.08 -16.88
N PHE A 279 9.13 17.95 -15.89
CA PHE A 279 8.76 16.64 -15.34
C PHE A 279 7.68 15.97 -16.19
N MET A 280 7.69 14.64 -16.19
CA MET A 280 6.66 13.84 -16.85
C MET A 280 5.29 14.12 -16.25
N ALA A 281 4.30 14.41 -17.08
CA ALA A 281 2.93 14.65 -16.64
C ALA A 281 2.23 13.33 -16.24
N ASN A 282 2.66 12.77 -15.12
CA ASN A 282 2.02 11.67 -14.39
C ASN A 282 1.37 12.25 -13.13
N LEU A 283 0.10 12.66 -13.24
CA LEU A 283 -0.59 13.41 -12.21
C LEU A 283 -1.83 12.66 -11.70
N VAL A 284 -2.16 12.91 -10.45
CA VAL A 284 -3.39 12.42 -9.81
C VAL A 284 -4.24 13.60 -9.43
N VAL A 285 -5.46 13.66 -9.96
CA VAL A 285 -6.44 14.70 -9.62
C VAL A 285 -7.48 14.11 -8.69
N THR A 286 -7.69 14.78 -7.56
CA THR A 286 -8.66 14.37 -6.53
C THR A 286 -9.66 15.48 -6.28
N ASP A 287 -10.84 15.13 -5.78
CA ASP A 287 -11.88 16.10 -5.42
C ASP A 287 -11.74 16.67 -3.99
N GLY A 288 -10.66 16.36 -3.32
CA GLY A 288 -10.30 16.83 -1.98
C GLY A 288 -8.92 16.31 -1.58
N ASN A 289 -8.57 16.35 -0.28
CA ASN A 289 -7.33 15.75 0.20
C ASN A 289 -7.28 14.24 -0.12
N TYR A 290 -6.19 13.77 -0.73
CA TYR A 290 -6.02 12.37 -1.12
C TYR A 290 -6.20 11.39 0.05
N PHE A 291 -5.84 11.78 1.25
CA PHE A 291 -5.95 10.96 2.45
C PHE A 291 -7.33 11.02 3.13
N ASP A 292 -8.20 11.98 2.78
CA ASP A 292 -9.58 11.99 3.29
C ASP A 292 -10.37 10.78 2.73
N PRO A 293 -11.05 9.99 3.59
CA PRO A 293 -11.85 8.84 3.15
C PRO A 293 -13.00 9.21 2.20
N ARG A 294 -13.42 10.47 2.22
CA ARG A 294 -14.48 11.00 1.35
C ARG A 294 -13.96 11.47 -0.01
N SER A 295 -12.66 11.71 -0.12
CA SER A 295 -12.04 12.16 -1.36
C SER A 295 -11.88 11.01 -2.35
N ARG A 296 -11.99 11.31 -3.64
CA ARG A 296 -11.85 10.36 -4.73
C ARG A 296 -10.85 10.85 -5.76
N VAL A 297 -10.23 9.90 -6.43
CA VAL A 297 -9.47 10.17 -7.64
C VAL A 297 -10.47 10.42 -8.77
N THR A 298 -10.42 11.59 -9.38
CA THR A 298 -11.34 12.01 -10.45
C THR A 298 -10.73 11.83 -11.83
N SER A 299 -9.47 12.14 -12.00
CA SER A 299 -8.73 11.83 -13.21
C SER A 299 -7.26 11.54 -12.93
N LEU A 300 -6.62 10.88 -13.86
CA LEU A 300 -5.18 10.64 -13.91
C LEU A 300 -4.62 11.23 -15.19
N TRP A 301 -3.41 11.74 -15.11
CA TRP A 301 -2.61 12.05 -16.28
C TRP A 301 -1.52 10.99 -16.39
N LEU A 302 -1.47 10.32 -17.52
CA LEU A 302 -0.56 9.21 -17.80
C LEU A 302 0.30 9.58 -19.00
N SER A 303 1.54 9.98 -18.76
CA SER A 303 2.43 10.53 -19.79
C SER A 303 1.78 11.66 -20.61
N GLY A 304 1.10 12.58 -19.94
CA GLY A 304 0.46 13.74 -20.56
C GLY A 304 -0.95 13.51 -21.14
N LYS A 305 -1.47 12.27 -21.13
CA LYS A 305 -2.85 11.96 -21.55
C LYS A 305 -3.76 11.85 -20.34
N GLU A 306 -4.86 12.61 -20.34
CA GLU A 306 -5.86 12.55 -19.26
C GLU A 306 -6.74 11.30 -19.40
N LYS A 307 -6.96 10.63 -18.27
CA LYS A 307 -7.88 9.51 -18.13
C LYS A 307 -8.88 9.78 -17.01
N TYR A 308 -10.13 9.90 -17.34
CA TYR A 308 -11.20 10.07 -16.38
C TYR A 308 -11.45 8.78 -15.59
N ILE A 309 -11.55 8.89 -14.27
CA ILE A 309 -11.76 7.77 -13.35
C ILE A 309 -13.15 7.85 -12.73
N ALA A 310 -13.52 9.03 -12.21
CA ALA A 310 -14.82 9.25 -11.60
C ALA A 310 -15.28 10.69 -11.84
N ASP A 311 -16.58 10.86 -12.02
CA ASP A 311 -17.18 12.18 -12.15
C ASP A 311 -17.17 12.91 -10.79
N ARG A 312 -16.64 14.12 -10.77
CA ARG A 312 -16.52 14.95 -9.57
C ARG A 312 -17.84 15.17 -8.84
N HIS A 313 -18.94 15.23 -9.59
CA HIS A 313 -20.20 15.74 -9.08
C HIS A 313 -21.20 14.64 -8.69
N LYS A 314 -21.22 13.54 -9.42
CA LYS A 314 -22.20 12.46 -9.26
C LYS A 314 -22.10 11.72 -7.92
N THR A 315 -20.93 11.69 -7.33
CA THR A 315 -20.67 10.97 -6.07
C THR A 315 -20.87 11.80 -4.82
N ARG A 316 -20.95 13.13 -4.96
CA ARG A 316 -21.22 14.03 -3.84
C ARG A 316 -22.69 14.10 -3.46
N LEU A 317 -23.61 13.72 -4.35
CA LEU A 317 -25.04 13.79 -4.07
C LEU A 317 -25.54 12.67 -3.17
N ALA A 318 -25.00 11.45 -3.27
CA ALA A 318 -25.46 10.34 -2.44
C ALA A 318 -25.39 10.67 -0.94
N GLY A 319 -26.50 10.46 -0.24
CA GLY A 319 -26.66 10.76 1.19
C GLY A 319 -27.87 11.63 1.48
N LYS A 320 -27.99 12.08 2.73
CA LYS A 320 -29.12 12.88 3.24
C LYS A 320 -28.78 14.36 3.24
N TRP A 321 -29.77 15.17 2.89
CA TRP A 321 -29.70 16.61 2.74
C TRP A 321 -30.90 17.28 3.37
N ASP A 322 -30.71 18.44 3.95
CA ASP A 322 -31.81 19.31 4.39
C ASP A 322 -32.10 20.33 3.29
N LEU A 323 -33.22 20.16 2.59
CA LEU A 323 -33.70 21.04 1.54
C LEU A 323 -34.52 22.15 2.19
N ILE A 324 -34.07 23.38 2.07
CA ILE A 324 -34.69 24.57 2.65
C ILE A 324 -35.28 25.41 1.52
N ILE A 325 -36.59 25.62 1.59
CA ILE A 325 -37.35 26.48 0.65
C ILE A 325 -38.13 27.48 1.49
N GLN A 326 -37.83 28.75 1.34
CA GLN A 326 -38.40 29.81 2.18
C GLN A 326 -38.19 29.47 3.68
N LYS A 327 -39.29 29.15 4.41
CA LYS A 327 -39.28 28.81 5.84
C LYS A 327 -39.48 27.32 6.12
N LYS A 328 -39.70 26.49 5.08
CA LYS A 328 -39.93 25.04 5.20
C LYS A 328 -38.66 24.27 4.95
N THR A 329 -38.43 23.21 5.75
CA THR A 329 -37.30 22.30 5.58
C THR A 329 -37.80 20.89 5.32
N LEU A 330 -37.39 20.31 4.20
CA LEU A 330 -37.62 18.90 3.83
C LEU A 330 -36.34 18.10 3.86
N LYS A 331 -36.42 16.81 4.13
CA LYS A 331 -35.30 15.91 4.04
C LYS A 331 -35.21 15.30 2.65
N LEU A 332 -34.11 15.53 1.96
CA LEU A 332 -33.84 15.01 0.63
C LEU A 332 -32.78 13.90 0.76
N GLU A 333 -32.97 12.77 0.14
CA GLU A 333 -32.04 11.68 0.13
C GLU A 333 -31.75 11.22 -1.30
N PHE A 334 -30.45 11.18 -1.64
CA PHE A 334 -29.96 10.61 -2.89
C PHE A 334 -29.31 9.27 -2.60
N ASP A 335 -29.71 8.21 -3.30
CA ASP A 335 -29.19 6.87 -3.07
C ASP A 335 -28.95 6.13 -4.38
N VAL A 336 -28.13 5.06 -4.30
CA VAL A 336 -27.93 4.13 -5.40
C VAL A 336 -29.04 3.10 -5.36
N PRO A 337 -29.71 2.83 -6.50
CA PRO A 337 -30.78 1.84 -6.57
C PRO A 337 -30.37 0.49 -5.96
N SER A 338 -31.30 -0.18 -5.30
CA SER A 338 -31.07 -1.45 -4.58
C SER A 338 -30.52 -2.55 -5.48
N ARG A 339 -30.88 -2.55 -6.78
CA ARG A 339 -30.35 -3.45 -7.81
C ARG A 339 -28.82 -3.38 -8.00
N PHE A 340 -28.19 -2.27 -7.60
CA PHE A 340 -26.76 -2.05 -7.70
C PHE A 340 -26.03 -2.15 -6.34
N LYS A 341 -26.75 -2.17 -5.21
CA LYS A 341 -26.15 -2.15 -3.85
C LYS A 341 -25.41 -3.45 -3.48
N LYS A 342 -25.83 -4.59 -4.03
CA LYS A 342 -25.24 -5.90 -3.70
C LYS A 342 -23.91 -6.17 -4.40
N ASP A 343 -23.64 -5.48 -5.50
CA ASP A 343 -22.43 -5.65 -6.31
C ASP A 343 -21.61 -4.35 -6.23
N LYS A 344 -20.44 -4.43 -5.59
CA LYS A 344 -19.56 -3.26 -5.39
C LYS A 344 -19.12 -2.63 -6.72
N ASP A 345 -18.86 -3.45 -7.73
CA ASP A 345 -18.42 -2.97 -9.05
C ASP A 345 -19.58 -2.28 -9.78
N LYS A 346 -20.79 -2.84 -9.70
CA LYS A 346 -22.01 -2.23 -10.26
C LYS A 346 -22.45 -0.97 -9.50
N ASN A 347 -22.23 -0.92 -8.19
CA ASN A 347 -22.49 0.26 -7.38
C ASN A 347 -21.59 1.44 -7.80
N GLN A 348 -20.28 1.21 -8.01
CA GLN A 348 -19.38 2.23 -8.54
C GLN A 348 -19.76 2.65 -9.97
N MET A 349 -20.17 1.69 -10.80
CA MET A 349 -20.61 1.94 -12.17
C MET A 349 -21.95 2.72 -12.22
N ALA A 350 -22.86 2.43 -11.28
CA ALA A 350 -24.12 3.17 -11.13
C ALA A 350 -23.89 4.62 -10.68
N LEU A 351 -22.94 4.84 -9.78
CA LEU A 351 -22.51 6.16 -9.36
C LEU A 351 -21.86 6.95 -10.51
N ALA A 352 -21.01 6.25 -11.31
CA ALA A 352 -20.36 6.87 -12.47
C ALA A 352 -21.31 7.19 -13.62
N ASN A 353 -22.41 6.44 -13.76
CA ASN A 353 -23.33 6.51 -14.89
C ASN A 353 -24.65 7.24 -14.60
N ASN A 354 -24.71 8.11 -13.60
CA ASN A 354 -25.92 8.89 -13.24
C ASN A 354 -27.17 8.07 -12.81
N HIS A 355 -27.01 6.86 -12.36
CA HIS A 355 -28.13 6.07 -11.85
C HIS A 355 -28.41 6.34 -10.37
N LEU A 356 -28.43 7.61 -9.97
CA LEU A 356 -28.88 8.01 -8.63
C LEU A 356 -30.41 8.14 -8.65
N GLU A 357 -31.04 7.63 -7.62
CA GLU A 357 -32.44 7.89 -7.29
C GLU A 357 -32.47 8.91 -6.17
N GLY A 358 -33.36 9.88 -6.30
CA GLY A 358 -33.59 10.88 -5.27
C GLY A 358 -34.99 10.73 -4.70
N LYS A 359 -35.12 10.93 -3.38
CA LYS A 359 -36.40 10.95 -2.69
C LYS A 359 -36.44 12.05 -1.65
N VAL A 360 -37.64 12.60 -1.42
CA VAL A 360 -37.92 13.51 -0.31
C VAL A 360 -38.64 12.73 0.78
N ILE A 361 -38.26 12.95 2.02
CA ILE A 361 -38.88 12.37 3.21
C ILE A 361 -39.59 13.49 3.98
N SER A 362 -40.89 13.30 4.19
CA SER A 362 -41.73 14.18 4.97
C SER A 362 -42.70 13.35 5.81
N ASN A 363 -42.80 13.60 7.11
CA ASN A 363 -43.69 12.89 8.05
C ASN A 363 -43.60 11.35 7.94
N ASP A 364 -42.35 10.83 7.85
CA ASP A 364 -42.04 9.40 7.69
C ASP A 364 -42.51 8.78 6.34
N GLU A 365 -43.12 9.52 5.45
CA GLU A 365 -43.38 9.10 4.08
C GLU A 365 -42.25 9.51 3.13
N SER A 366 -42.00 8.69 2.10
CA SER A 366 -40.97 8.97 1.10
C SER A 366 -41.57 9.12 -0.28
N PHE A 367 -41.20 10.19 -0.96
CA PHE A 367 -41.69 10.56 -2.31
C PHE A 367 -40.50 10.64 -3.26
N ASN A 368 -40.54 9.89 -4.37
CA ASN A 368 -39.47 9.92 -5.35
C ASN A 368 -39.43 11.27 -6.08
N LEU A 369 -38.20 11.73 -6.36
CA LEU A 369 -37.96 12.84 -7.27
C LEU A 369 -38.33 12.43 -8.70
N ILE A 370 -38.92 13.38 -9.43
CA ILE A 370 -39.29 13.18 -10.83
C ILE A 370 -38.22 13.83 -11.71
N ASP A 371 -37.89 13.23 -12.83
CA ASP A 371 -36.96 13.75 -13.84
C ASP A 371 -35.62 14.24 -13.29
N LEU A 372 -35.03 13.49 -12.32
CA LEU A 372 -33.72 13.82 -11.79
C LEU A 372 -32.64 13.74 -12.88
N LYS A 373 -32.05 14.90 -13.19
CA LYS A 373 -30.94 15.04 -14.13
C LYS A 373 -29.78 15.73 -13.45
N ILE A 374 -28.57 15.24 -13.71
CA ILE A 374 -27.33 15.81 -13.21
C ILE A 374 -26.41 16.00 -14.41
N ASP A 375 -26.01 17.24 -14.65
CA ASP A 375 -25.07 17.60 -15.70
C ASP A 375 -23.96 18.50 -15.13
N GLY A 376 -22.76 17.96 -15.05
CA GLY A 376 -21.65 18.64 -14.40
C GLY A 376 -21.97 19.05 -12.96
N ASN A 377 -21.97 20.34 -12.67
CA ASN A 377 -22.43 20.93 -11.40
C ASN A 377 -23.93 21.16 -11.34
N GLY A 378 -24.65 21.07 -12.46
CA GLY A 378 -26.08 21.30 -12.56
C GLY A 378 -26.87 20.12 -12.02
N ILE A 379 -27.94 20.41 -11.31
CA ILE A 379 -28.92 19.42 -10.86
C ILE A 379 -30.33 19.98 -11.16
N ASP A 380 -31.12 19.20 -11.88
CA ASP A 380 -32.50 19.46 -12.19
C ASP A 380 -33.38 18.32 -11.69
N PHE A 381 -34.47 18.62 -11.03
CA PHE A 381 -35.44 17.60 -10.59
C PHE A 381 -36.82 18.27 -10.37
N LYS A 382 -37.84 17.43 -10.31
CA LYS A 382 -39.21 17.89 -10.01
C LYS A 382 -39.74 17.20 -8.75
N LEU A 383 -40.62 17.89 -8.04
CA LEU A 383 -41.28 17.43 -6.81
C LEU A 383 -42.73 17.80 -6.82
N LYS A 384 -43.63 16.94 -6.31
CA LYS A 384 -45.04 17.27 -6.10
C LYS A 384 -45.14 18.35 -5.02
N GLY A 385 -45.73 19.48 -5.35
CA GLY A 385 -45.83 20.64 -4.45
C GLY A 385 -46.75 20.43 -3.24
N ALA A 386 -47.62 19.41 -3.26
CA ALA A 386 -48.44 19.01 -2.12
C ALA A 386 -47.66 18.87 -0.81
N LEU A 387 -46.37 18.47 -0.89
CA LEU A 387 -45.46 18.40 0.27
C LEU A 387 -45.12 19.76 0.90
N LEU A 388 -45.35 20.83 0.16
CA LEU A 388 -45.15 22.22 0.58
C LEU A 388 -46.47 22.99 0.64
N GLU A 389 -47.63 22.31 0.53
CA GLU A 389 -48.97 22.89 0.49
C GLU A 389 -49.18 23.77 -0.78
N ILE A 390 -48.51 23.43 -1.87
CA ILE A 390 -48.61 24.09 -3.17
C ILE A 390 -49.27 23.12 -4.15
N ASP A 391 -50.38 23.52 -4.77
CA ASP A 391 -51.10 22.69 -5.76
C ASP A 391 -50.47 22.85 -7.15
N ALA A 392 -49.17 22.45 -7.24
CA ALA A 392 -48.41 22.50 -8.48
C ALA A 392 -47.24 21.50 -8.43
N THR A 393 -46.68 21.20 -9.59
CA THR A 393 -45.40 20.47 -9.66
C THR A 393 -44.25 21.49 -9.64
N LEU A 394 -43.41 21.38 -8.64
CA LEU A 394 -42.26 22.26 -8.44
C LEU A 394 -41.07 21.77 -9.27
N ALA A 395 -40.50 22.65 -10.09
CA ALA A 395 -39.32 22.38 -10.89
C ALA A 395 -38.10 23.05 -10.24
N PHE A 396 -37.14 22.22 -9.84
CA PHE A 396 -35.89 22.64 -9.21
C PHE A 396 -34.76 22.67 -10.23
N LYS A 397 -34.03 23.78 -10.26
CA LYS A 397 -32.81 23.93 -11.03
C LYS A 397 -31.74 24.55 -10.16
N GLY A 398 -30.64 23.79 -9.94
CA GLY A 398 -29.61 24.20 -9.00
C GLY A 398 -28.20 23.83 -9.41
N GLU A 399 -27.26 24.36 -8.62
CA GLU A 399 -25.83 24.08 -8.75
C GLU A 399 -25.28 23.42 -7.47
N ILE A 400 -24.54 22.35 -7.64
CA ILE A 400 -23.89 21.58 -6.57
C ILE A 400 -22.58 22.27 -6.20
N LYS A 401 -22.47 22.78 -4.95
CA LYS A 401 -21.25 23.44 -4.40
C LYS A 401 -20.79 22.74 -3.13
N LYS A 402 -19.85 21.81 -3.20
CA LYS A 402 -19.35 21.02 -2.05
C LYS A 402 -20.51 20.30 -1.31
N ASP A 403 -20.83 20.72 -0.10
CA ASP A 403 -21.88 20.16 0.75
C ASP A 403 -23.17 21.01 0.71
N ARG A 404 -23.34 21.79 -0.34
CA ARG A 404 -24.52 22.64 -0.57
C ARG A 404 -25.03 22.50 -2.00
N ILE A 405 -26.33 22.54 -2.18
CA ILE A 405 -26.97 22.76 -3.47
C ILE A 405 -27.70 24.11 -3.34
N VAL A 406 -27.47 24.97 -4.27
CA VAL A 406 -28.15 26.28 -4.33
C VAL A 406 -28.79 26.45 -5.69
N GLY A 407 -29.98 27.00 -5.72
CA GLY A 407 -30.70 27.19 -6.98
C GLY A 407 -32.04 27.81 -6.80
N ARG A 408 -32.88 27.67 -7.84
CA ARG A 408 -34.21 28.20 -7.90
C ARG A 408 -35.23 27.11 -8.13
N VAL A 409 -36.41 27.28 -7.56
CA VAL A 409 -37.56 26.43 -7.73
C VAL A 409 -38.68 27.25 -8.35
N PHE A 410 -39.31 26.71 -9.39
CA PHE A 410 -40.43 27.31 -10.10
C PHE A 410 -41.68 26.50 -9.80
N ASP A 411 -42.77 27.18 -9.40
CA ASP A 411 -44.08 26.58 -9.04
C ASP A 411 -45.11 26.66 -10.16
N GLY A 412 -44.74 27.17 -11.32
CA GLY A 412 -45.62 27.43 -12.44
C GLY A 412 -46.01 28.91 -12.56
N SER A 413 -45.86 29.69 -11.49
CA SER A 413 -46.23 31.14 -11.44
C SER A 413 -45.07 31.99 -10.92
N MET A 414 -44.37 31.54 -9.90
CA MET A 414 -43.29 32.26 -9.22
C MET A 414 -42.03 31.45 -9.10
N GLU A 415 -40.90 32.15 -8.96
CA GLU A 415 -39.60 31.58 -8.76
C GLU A 415 -39.08 31.91 -7.35
N TYR A 416 -38.61 30.90 -6.61
CA TYR A 416 -38.06 31.04 -5.26
C TYR A 416 -36.65 30.50 -5.19
N GLU A 417 -35.84 31.04 -4.30
CA GLU A 417 -34.54 30.41 -3.99
C GLU A 417 -34.70 29.17 -3.10
N PHE A 418 -33.91 28.14 -3.38
CA PHE A 418 -33.75 27.03 -2.47
C PHE A 418 -32.30 26.80 -2.14
N LYS A 419 -32.05 26.21 -0.96
CA LYS A 419 -30.74 25.76 -0.52
C LYS A 419 -30.89 24.33 0.03
N ALA A 420 -30.03 23.42 -0.38
CA ALA A 420 -29.93 22.15 0.31
C ALA A 420 -28.55 22.04 0.94
N LYS A 421 -28.49 21.61 2.20
CA LYS A 421 -27.28 21.40 2.96
C LYS A 421 -27.20 19.92 3.28
N ARG A 422 -26.02 19.31 3.06
CA ARG A 422 -25.80 17.91 3.41
C ARG A 422 -25.99 17.72 4.91
N THR A 423 -26.92 16.85 5.28
CA THR A 423 -27.06 16.43 6.67
C THR A 423 -25.92 15.47 6.97
N LEU A 424 -25.05 15.83 7.89
CA LEU A 424 -24.02 14.94 8.40
C LEU A 424 -24.68 13.84 9.26
N THR A 425 -25.47 12.96 8.62
CA THR A 425 -25.92 11.71 9.21
C THR A 425 -24.81 10.66 9.11
N GLY A 426 -23.70 10.94 9.73
CA GLY A 426 -22.92 9.92 10.35
C GLY A 426 -23.11 10.17 11.84
N LYS A 427 -23.54 9.20 12.64
CA LYS A 427 -22.87 9.05 13.91
C LYS A 427 -21.43 9.43 13.59
N LYS A 428 -20.89 10.50 14.19
CA LYS A 428 -19.49 10.51 14.50
C LYS A 428 -19.30 9.17 15.20
N VAL A 429 -18.96 8.13 14.45
CA VAL A 429 -18.18 7.08 15.02
C VAL A 429 -16.95 7.90 15.38
N THR A 430 -16.89 8.34 16.61
CA THR A 430 -15.67 8.67 17.30
C THR A 430 -14.90 7.35 17.22
N ARG A 431 -14.29 7.10 16.06
CA ARG A 431 -13.19 6.15 15.99
C ARG A 431 -12.19 6.77 16.96
N GLU A 432 -11.97 6.07 18.04
CA GLU A 432 -10.79 6.33 18.84
C GLU A 432 -9.64 6.42 17.85
N LYS A 433 -8.96 7.55 17.85
CA LYS A 433 -7.82 7.78 16.98
C LYS A 433 -6.85 6.67 17.30
N GLU A 434 -6.53 5.81 16.34
CA GLU A 434 -5.50 4.80 16.55
C GLU A 434 -4.21 5.56 16.94
N THR A 435 -3.69 5.29 18.13
CA THR A 435 -2.41 5.81 18.60
C THR A 435 -1.33 4.77 18.40
N MET A 436 -0.07 5.18 18.43
CA MET A 436 1.05 4.23 18.42
C MET A 436 0.92 3.25 19.60
N SER A 437 1.35 2.01 19.36
CA SER A 437 1.40 1.00 20.41
C SER A 437 2.39 1.38 21.51
N GLU A 438 1.98 1.23 22.76
CA GLU A 438 2.85 1.33 23.93
C GLU A 438 3.61 0.03 24.23
N SER A 439 3.36 -1.02 23.42
CA SER A 439 4.01 -2.32 23.59
C SER A 439 5.53 -2.22 23.39
N LYS A 440 6.27 -2.78 24.32
CA LYS A 440 7.74 -2.84 24.26
C LYS A 440 8.19 -4.00 23.39
N VAL A 441 9.25 -3.79 22.62
CA VAL A 441 9.97 -4.86 21.93
C VAL A 441 10.99 -5.46 22.88
N PHE A 442 10.96 -6.78 23.03
CA PHE A 442 11.89 -7.53 23.87
C PHE A 442 12.76 -8.43 23.00
N PHE A 443 13.95 -8.74 23.48
CA PHE A 443 14.88 -9.66 22.84
C PHE A 443 15.42 -10.69 23.85
N PRO A 444 15.47 -12.00 23.51
CA PRO A 444 14.89 -12.63 22.32
C PRO A 444 13.36 -12.49 22.29
N GLU A 445 12.80 -12.53 21.09
CA GLU A 445 11.36 -12.39 20.91
C GLU A 445 10.58 -13.62 21.33
N GLY A 446 9.29 -13.45 21.61
CA GLY A 446 8.40 -14.51 22.07
C GLY A 446 8.08 -14.43 23.56
N ALA A 447 7.68 -15.55 24.15
CA ALA A 447 7.26 -15.62 25.57
C ALA A 447 8.38 -15.27 26.56
N TYR A 448 9.62 -15.47 26.14
CA TYR A 448 10.82 -15.24 26.97
C TYR A 448 11.57 -13.96 26.62
N GLY A 449 10.94 -13.04 25.88
CA GLY A 449 11.56 -11.77 25.50
C GLY A 449 12.00 -10.98 26.73
N LEU A 450 13.27 -10.67 26.78
CA LEU A 450 13.89 -9.87 27.84
C LEU A 450 14.09 -8.43 27.37
N ASN A 451 14.01 -7.48 28.31
CA ASN A 451 14.45 -6.12 28.07
C ASN A 451 15.94 -6.12 27.76
N LYS A 452 16.42 -5.19 26.92
CA LYS A 452 17.85 -5.10 26.54
C LYS A 452 18.79 -4.97 27.74
N ASP A 453 18.29 -4.41 28.82
CA ASP A 453 19.01 -4.34 30.09
C ASP A 453 18.84 -5.67 30.83
N LEU A 454 19.67 -6.63 30.48
CA LEU A 454 19.86 -7.82 31.28
C LEU A 454 20.28 -7.37 32.67
N LEU A 455 19.44 -7.68 33.64
CA LEU A 455 19.85 -7.60 35.03
C LEU A 455 21.05 -8.54 35.20
N SER A 456 22.24 -8.01 35.38
CA SER A 456 23.42 -8.77 35.79
C SER A 456 23.59 -8.63 37.29
N PRO A 457 22.85 -9.40 38.09
CA PRO A 457 22.96 -9.31 39.55
C PRO A 457 24.35 -9.83 39.93
N ASN A 458 25.00 -9.13 40.87
CA ASN A 458 26.27 -9.55 41.44
C ASN A 458 26.17 -10.87 42.23
N ALA A 459 24.96 -11.20 42.67
CA ALA A 459 24.64 -12.45 43.36
C ALA A 459 23.18 -12.83 43.12
N ILE A 460 22.90 -14.11 43.04
CA ILE A 460 21.55 -14.66 42.95
C ILE A 460 21.35 -15.59 44.14
N LEU A 461 20.34 -15.33 44.95
CA LEU A 461 19.87 -16.24 45.97
C LEU A 461 18.76 -17.11 45.32
N ILE A 462 18.92 -18.42 45.43
CA ILE A 462 17.88 -19.38 45.07
C ILE A 462 17.38 -19.96 46.38
N ASP A 463 16.10 -19.74 46.67
CA ASP A 463 15.45 -20.13 47.90
C ASP A 463 14.28 -21.09 47.60
N ASN A 464 13.97 -21.98 48.52
CA ASN A 464 12.87 -22.94 48.41
C ASN A 464 12.91 -23.76 47.12
N ALA A 465 14.05 -24.33 46.80
CA ALA A 465 14.29 -25.08 45.56
C ALA A 465 15.00 -26.39 45.82
N THR A 466 14.71 -27.41 45.01
CA THR A 466 15.49 -28.62 44.90
C THR A 466 16.62 -28.42 43.91
N ILE A 467 17.86 -28.45 44.35
CA ILE A 467 19.04 -28.15 43.55
C ILE A 467 19.77 -29.45 43.21
N TRP A 468 19.89 -29.74 41.92
CA TRP A 468 20.73 -30.83 41.42
C TRP A 468 22.15 -30.30 41.17
N THR A 469 23.04 -30.46 42.15
CA THR A 469 24.36 -29.80 42.13
C THR A 469 25.31 -30.35 41.06
N CYS A 470 25.02 -31.52 40.52
CA CYS A 470 25.92 -32.27 39.63
C CYS A 470 27.35 -32.43 40.20
N GLY A 471 27.48 -32.33 41.49
CA GLY A 471 28.74 -32.39 42.24
C GLY A 471 28.64 -33.26 43.49
N PRO A 472 29.67 -33.22 44.37
CA PRO A 472 29.71 -34.08 45.57
C PRO A 472 28.54 -33.94 46.56
N LYS A 473 27.82 -32.82 46.50
CA LYS A 473 26.65 -32.59 47.36
C LYS A 473 25.35 -33.27 46.85
N GLY A 474 25.36 -33.82 45.64
CA GLY A 474 24.19 -34.51 45.07
C GLY A 474 23.00 -33.61 44.89
N ILE A 475 21.83 -34.09 45.28
CA ILE A 475 20.56 -33.35 45.30
C ILE A 475 20.40 -32.70 46.66
N VAL A 476 20.11 -31.43 46.69
CA VAL A 476 19.84 -30.64 47.92
C VAL A 476 18.43 -30.11 47.82
N GLU A 477 17.61 -30.43 48.82
CA GLU A 477 16.20 -30.03 48.93
C GLU A 477 16.08 -28.89 49.93
N ASP A 478 15.12 -28.01 49.75
CA ASP A 478 14.77 -26.86 50.59
C ASP A 478 15.97 -25.93 50.90
N TRP A 479 16.73 -25.60 49.91
CA TRP A 479 17.85 -24.66 49.97
C TRP A 479 17.47 -23.26 49.59
#